data_db2a981baf78b5d607da735cc4ce66da
#
_entry.id   db2a981baf78b5d607da735cc4ce66da
#
_cell.length_a   1.000
_cell.length_b   1.000
_cell.length_c   1.000
_cell.angle_alpha   90.00
_cell.angle_beta   90.00
_cell.angle_gamma   90.00
#
_symmetry.space_group_name_H-M   'P 1'
#
loop_
_entity.id
_entity.type
_entity.pdbx_description
1 polymer ?
#
loop_
_entity_poly.entity_id
_entity_poly.type
_entity_poly.pdbx_seq_one_letter_code
_entity_poly.pdbx_strand_id
1 'polypeptide(L)'
;GGRKRPYFYDIASFLWQAKAKYPDSLRDELLDEYIKALSKYKSVDRIRFFSQLRHFVLFRTLQVLGAYGFRGYFEKKPHFIQSVPFAIENLRQLLREDYPEYPYLCSVLRELTEMKQFKDDLKKRQLTVKVMSFAYKKGIPNDPTGNGGGFVFDCRAVNNPGKYERYKPFTGLDEPIIKFLEDDGEIFPFLEH
;
A
#
# COMPACT_ATOMS: atom_id res chain seq x y z
N GLY A 1 -4.01 17.70 -23.72
CA GLY A 1 -4.76 17.73 -24.93
C GLY A 1 -6.25 17.79 -24.67
N GLY A 2 -6.87 18.94 -25.03
CA GLY A 2 -8.25 19.31 -24.69
C GLY A 2 -9.36 18.51 -25.35
N ARG A 3 -9.46 17.23 -25.02
CA ARG A 3 -10.64 16.42 -25.40
C ARG A 3 -11.78 16.77 -24.44
N LYS A 4 -12.97 17.05 -24.98
CA LYS A 4 -14.19 17.18 -24.19
C LYS A 4 -14.50 15.84 -23.54
N ARG A 5 -14.44 15.76 -22.21
CA ARG A 5 -14.79 14.57 -21.41
C ARG A 5 -15.86 14.92 -20.38
N PRO A 6 -16.66 13.97 -19.93
CA PRO A 6 -17.52 14.17 -18.77
C PRO A 6 -16.67 14.59 -17.56
N TYR A 7 -17.08 15.63 -16.86
CA TYR A 7 -16.37 16.16 -15.69
C TYR A 7 -16.24 15.16 -14.52
N PHE A 8 -17.06 14.12 -14.50
CA PHE A 8 -16.95 13.01 -13.56
C PHE A 8 -15.70 12.13 -13.81
N TYR A 9 -15.25 12.03 -15.06
CA TYR A 9 -14.21 11.09 -15.44
C TYR A 9 -12.85 11.41 -14.79
N ASP A 10 -12.48 12.68 -14.79
CA ASP A 10 -11.18 13.10 -14.27
C ASP A 10 -11.13 12.99 -12.75
N ILE A 11 -12.21 13.42 -12.05
CA ILE A 11 -12.30 13.30 -10.61
C ILE A 11 -12.36 11.83 -10.15
N ALA A 12 -13.11 10.98 -10.85
CA ALA A 12 -13.14 9.54 -10.59
C ALA A 12 -11.75 8.90 -10.80
N SER A 13 -11.03 9.30 -11.85
CA SER A 13 -9.70 8.79 -12.15
C SER A 13 -8.66 9.21 -11.11
N PHE A 14 -8.78 10.40 -10.56
CA PHE A 14 -7.88 10.94 -9.56
C PHE A 14 -8.14 10.32 -8.18
N LEU A 15 -9.37 10.40 -7.68
CA LEU A 15 -9.68 9.99 -6.31
C LEU A 15 -9.74 8.47 -6.09
N TRP A 16 -9.98 7.68 -7.14
CA TRP A 16 -9.99 6.22 -7.06
C TRP A 16 -8.78 5.58 -7.74
N GLN A 17 -7.67 6.31 -7.81
CA GLN A 17 -6.40 5.73 -8.25
C GLN A 17 -5.97 4.61 -7.29
N ALA A 18 -5.84 3.39 -7.80
CA ALA A 18 -5.67 2.18 -6.99
C ALA A 18 -4.51 2.23 -6.00
N LYS A 19 -3.36 2.80 -6.40
CA LYS A 19 -2.18 2.89 -5.53
C LYS A 19 -2.19 4.08 -4.55
N ALA A 20 -2.99 5.10 -4.79
CA ALA A 20 -2.99 6.31 -3.97
C ALA A 20 -3.58 6.08 -2.58
N LYS A 21 -4.53 5.12 -2.45
CA LYS A 21 -5.15 4.73 -1.17
C LYS A 21 -5.66 5.93 -0.36
N TYR A 22 -6.27 6.90 -1.02
CA TYR A 22 -6.83 8.04 -0.33
C TYR A 22 -7.85 7.59 0.74
N PRO A 23 -7.73 8.07 2.00
CA PRO A 23 -8.76 7.86 3.02
C PRO A 23 -10.11 8.42 2.55
N ASP A 24 -11.22 7.81 3.00
CA ASP A 24 -12.57 8.27 2.62
C ASP A 24 -12.81 9.72 3.02
N SER A 25 -12.35 10.13 4.22
CA SER A 25 -12.43 11.51 4.68
C SER A 25 -11.76 12.51 3.73
N LEU A 26 -10.59 12.18 3.21
CA LEU A 26 -9.89 13.04 2.24
C LEU A 26 -10.60 13.05 0.88
N ARG A 27 -11.17 11.90 0.46
CA ARG A 27 -11.98 11.88 -0.77
C ARG A 27 -13.19 12.79 -0.66
N ASP A 28 -13.89 12.75 0.47
CA ASP A 28 -15.08 13.57 0.72
C ASP A 28 -14.73 15.06 0.70
N GLU A 29 -13.65 15.46 1.39
CA GLU A 29 -13.16 16.84 1.39
C GLU A 29 -12.82 17.32 -0.04
N LEU A 30 -12.08 16.53 -0.80
CA LEU A 30 -11.70 16.88 -2.17
C LEU A 30 -12.90 16.92 -3.12
N LEU A 31 -13.91 16.06 -2.91
CA LEU A 31 -15.17 16.10 -3.67
C LEU A 31 -15.97 17.36 -3.35
N ASP A 32 -16.02 17.78 -2.10
CA ASP A 32 -16.67 19.01 -1.70
C ASP A 32 -16.03 20.24 -2.32
N GLU A 33 -14.70 20.34 -2.30
CA GLU A 33 -13.97 21.42 -2.98
C GLU A 33 -14.16 21.37 -4.50
N TYR A 34 -14.17 20.16 -5.09
CA TYR A 34 -14.45 20.01 -6.52
C TYR A 34 -15.86 20.50 -6.90
N ILE A 35 -16.89 20.12 -6.14
CA ILE A 35 -18.26 20.56 -6.36
C ILE A 35 -18.38 22.07 -6.20
N LYS A 36 -17.75 22.64 -5.18
CA LYS A 36 -17.69 24.08 -4.93
C LYS A 36 -17.05 24.85 -6.11
N ALA A 37 -15.93 24.33 -6.63
CA ALA A 37 -15.29 24.89 -7.80
C ALA A 37 -16.16 24.78 -9.06
N LEU A 38 -16.79 23.63 -9.29
CA LEU A 38 -17.68 23.38 -10.42
C LEU A 38 -18.93 24.25 -10.38
N SER A 39 -19.45 24.56 -9.19
CA SER A 39 -20.63 25.38 -8.97
C SER A 39 -20.44 26.85 -9.44
N LYS A 40 -19.18 27.30 -9.61
CA LYS A 40 -18.89 28.62 -10.20
C LYS A 40 -19.21 28.70 -11.70
N TYR A 41 -19.30 27.56 -12.36
CA TYR A 41 -19.51 27.48 -13.81
C TYR A 41 -20.87 26.91 -14.21
N LYS A 42 -21.51 26.14 -13.32
CA LYS A 42 -22.82 25.53 -13.58
C LYS A 42 -23.53 25.17 -12.28
N SER A 43 -24.86 25.15 -12.31
CA SER A 43 -25.63 24.60 -11.19
C SER A 43 -25.33 23.11 -11.02
N VAL A 44 -25.04 22.69 -9.79
CA VAL A 44 -24.72 21.31 -9.43
C VAL A 44 -25.73 20.82 -8.41
N ASP A 45 -26.57 19.87 -8.82
CA ASP A 45 -27.36 19.06 -7.91
C ASP A 45 -26.45 17.99 -7.29
N ARG A 46 -26.25 18.10 -5.99
CA ARG A 46 -25.32 17.27 -5.24
C ARG A 46 -25.74 15.79 -5.24
N ILE A 47 -27.01 15.48 -5.06
CA ILE A 47 -27.53 14.11 -5.05
C ILE A 47 -27.30 13.46 -6.42
N ARG A 48 -27.70 14.16 -7.47
CA ARG A 48 -27.50 13.70 -8.84
C ARG A 48 -26.01 13.57 -9.20
N PHE A 49 -25.16 14.47 -8.68
CA PHE A 49 -23.72 14.42 -8.87
C PHE A 49 -23.13 13.11 -8.34
N PHE A 50 -23.42 12.75 -7.09
CA PHE A 50 -22.90 11.51 -6.48
C PHE A 50 -23.49 10.26 -7.13
N SER A 51 -24.78 10.26 -7.43
CA SER A 51 -25.43 9.17 -8.17
C SER A 51 -24.75 8.89 -9.52
N GLN A 52 -24.38 9.92 -10.25
CA GLN A 52 -23.65 9.73 -11.53
C GLN A 52 -22.17 9.39 -11.33
N LEU A 53 -21.49 10.06 -10.39
CA LEU A 53 -20.08 9.83 -10.11
C LEU A 53 -19.80 8.36 -9.81
N ARG A 54 -20.63 7.67 -9.02
CA ARG A 54 -20.45 6.26 -8.67
C ARG A 54 -20.36 5.33 -9.90
N HIS A 55 -21.12 5.60 -10.95
CA HIS A 55 -21.05 4.85 -12.21
C HIS A 55 -19.71 5.09 -12.93
N PHE A 56 -19.25 6.34 -12.93
CA PHE A 56 -17.93 6.67 -13.50
C PHE A 56 -16.78 6.01 -12.71
N VAL A 57 -16.90 5.96 -11.39
CA VAL A 57 -15.92 5.28 -10.53
C VAL A 57 -15.89 3.78 -10.82
N LEU A 58 -17.06 3.13 -10.91
CA LEU A 58 -17.15 1.71 -11.29
C LEU A 58 -16.52 1.48 -12.67
N PHE A 59 -16.91 2.26 -13.67
CA PHE A 59 -16.36 2.16 -15.02
C PHE A 59 -14.84 2.33 -15.05
N ARG A 60 -14.29 3.31 -14.33
CA ARG A 60 -12.85 3.52 -14.23
C ARG A 60 -12.14 2.37 -13.53
N THR A 61 -12.72 1.84 -12.47
CA THR A 61 -12.18 0.68 -11.78
C THR A 61 -12.09 -0.53 -12.70
N LEU A 62 -13.12 -0.79 -13.51
CA LEU A 62 -13.10 -1.87 -14.50
C LEU A 62 -12.07 -1.64 -15.61
N GLN A 63 -11.94 -0.42 -16.12
CA GLN A 63 -10.89 -0.07 -17.09
C GLN A 63 -9.49 -0.31 -16.53
N VAL A 64 -9.25 0.09 -15.28
CA VAL A 64 -7.97 -0.09 -14.60
C VAL A 64 -7.67 -1.57 -14.39
N LEU A 65 -8.66 -2.35 -13.93
CA LEU A 65 -8.51 -3.81 -13.77
C LEU A 65 -8.22 -4.50 -15.09
N GLY A 66 -8.92 -4.15 -16.16
CA GLY A 66 -8.65 -4.66 -17.50
C GLY A 66 -7.24 -4.34 -17.99
N ALA A 67 -6.80 -3.08 -17.81
CA ALA A 67 -5.46 -2.65 -18.18
C ALA A 67 -4.37 -3.36 -17.34
N TYR A 68 -4.60 -3.53 -16.02
CA TYR A 68 -3.65 -4.23 -15.15
C TYR A 68 -3.60 -5.72 -15.45
N GLY A 69 -4.75 -6.35 -15.72
CA GLY A 69 -4.83 -7.74 -16.12
C GLY A 69 -4.07 -7.98 -17.42
N PHE A 70 -4.36 -7.20 -18.46
CA PHE A 70 -3.70 -7.34 -19.76
C PHE A 70 -2.18 -7.11 -19.64
N ARG A 71 -1.77 -5.97 -19.10
CA ARG A 71 -0.34 -5.63 -19.00
C ARG A 71 0.42 -6.50 -18.00
N GLY A 72 -0.23 -6.93 -16.93
CA GLY A 72 0.37 -7.78 -15.92
C GLY A 72 0.54 -9.23 -16.40
N TYR A 73 -0.57 -9.88 -16.76
CA TYR A 73 -0.54 -11.31 -17.06
C TYR A 73 -0.16 -11.60 -18.51
N PHE A 74 -0.60 -10.78 -19.49
CA PHE A 74 -0.28 -10.99 -20.89
C PHE A 74 1.07 -10.38 -21.29
N GLU A 75 1.29 -9.08 -20.99
CA GLU A 75 2.58 -8.42 -21.27
C GLU A 75 3.65 -8.75 -20.22
N LYS A 76 3.33 -9.52 -19.17
CA LYS A 76 4.23 -9.96 -18.08
C LYS A 76 4.97 -8.82 -17.38
N LYS A 77 4.31 -7.67 -17.20
CA LYS A 77 4.86 -6.51 -16.50
C LYS A 77 4.57 -6.57 -14.99
N PRO A 78 5.56 -6.87 -14.13
CA PRO A 78 5.33 -7.18 -12.70
C PRO A 78 4.63 -6.06 -11.93
N HIS A 79 4.96 -4.79 -12.23
CA HIS A 79 4.38 -3.64 -11.52
C HIS A 79 2.86 -3.47 -11.74
N PHE A 80 2.32 -4.00 -12.85
CA PHE A 80 0.87 -4.05 -13.05
C PHE A 80 0.23 -5.16 -12.24
N ILE A 81 0.85 -6.35 -12.17
CA ILE A 81 0.38 -7.45 -11.31
C ILE A 81 0.30 -6.99 -9.86
N GLN A 82 1.35 -6.33 -9.37
CA GLN A 82 1.37 -5.76 -8.00
C GLN A 82 0.27 -4.72 -7.75
N SER A 83 -0.30 -4.14 -8.80
CA SER A 83 -1.36 -3.13 -8.70
C SER A 83 -2.78 -3.73 -8.68
N VAL A 84 -2.95 -4.95 -9.21
CA VAL A 84 -4.26 -5.63 -9.29
C VAL A 84 -4.96 -5.72 -7.93
N PRO A 85 -4.30 -6.15 -6.85
CA PRO A 85 -4.95 -6.29 -5.57
C PRO A 85 -5.53 -4.97 -5.02
N PHE A 86 -4.89 -3.81 -5.29
CA PHE A 86 -5.41 -2.51 -4.87
C PHE A 86 -6.68 -2.13 -5.65
N ALA A 87 -6.71 -2.48 -6.94
CA ALA A 87 -7.90 -2.25 -7.76
C ALA A 87 -9.06 -3.19 -7.38
N ILE A 88 -8.76 -4.43 -6.99
CA ILE A 88 -9.75 -5.38 -6.43
C ILE A 88 -10.32 -4.86 -5.11
N GLU A 89 -9.50 -4.29 -4.24
CA GLU A 89 -9.99 -3.71 -2.98
C GLU A 89 -10.92 -2.51 -3.23
N ASN A 90 -10.55 -1.61 -4.14
CA ASN A 90 -11.43 -0.53 -4.57
C ASN A 90 -12.77 -1.09 -5.12
N LEU A 91 -12.72 -2.17 -5.90
CA LEU A 91 -13.92 -2.80 -6.42
C LEU A 91 -14.80 -3.39 -5.29
N ARG A 92 -14.20 -4.05 -4.29
CA ARG A 92 -14.95 -4.55 -3.12
C ARG A 92 -15.66 -3.42 -2.38
N GLN A 93 -14.99 -2.30 -2.17
CA GLN A 93 -15.60 -1.13 -1.51
C GLN A 93 -16.78 -0.59 -2.32
N LEU A 94 -16.64 -0.46 -3.63
CA LEU A 94 -17.72 0.00 -4.50
C LEU A 94 -18.93 -0.94 -4.50
N LEU A 95 -18.70 -2.25 -4.44
CA LEU A 95 -19.76 -3.27 -4.45
C LEU A 95 -20.45 -3.47 -3.10
N ARG A 96 -20.08 -2.72 -2.05
CA ARG A 96 -20.85 -2.66 -0.80
C ARG A 96 -22.21 -2.02 -1.01
N GLU A 97 -22.31 -1.11 -1.97
CA GLU A 97 -23.57 -0.55 -2.41
C GLU A 97 -24.08 -1.28 -3.65
N ASP A 98 -25.40 -1.41 -3.75
CA ASP A 98 -26.00 -2.05 -4.90
C ASP A 98 -26.06 -1.10 -6.12
N TYR A 99 -25.94 -1.68 -7.30
CA TYR A 99 -26.15 -1.05 -8.59
C TYR A 99 -27.37 -1.71 -9.26
N PRO A 100 -28.59 -1.24 -8.97
CA PRO A 100 -29.81 -1.87 -9.47
C PRO A 100 -29.88 -1.94 -10.99
N GLU A 101 -29.15 -1.04 -11.66
CA GLU A 101 -29.09 -0.98 -13.12
C GLU A 101 -28.24 -2.11 -13.72
N TYR A 102 -27.35 -2.74 -12.92
CA TYR A 102 -26.40 -3.75 -13.39
C TYR A 102 -26.33 -4.98 -12.47
N PRO A 103 -27.46 -5.64 -12.13
CA PRO A 103 -27.47 -6.71 -11.10
C PRO A 103 -26.60 -7.90 -11.49
N TYR A 104 -26.66 -8.33 -12.75
CA TYR A 104 -25.83 -9.42 -13.23
C TYR A 104 -24.34 -9.08 -13.25
N LEU A 105 -23.99 -7.89 -13.72
CA LEU A 105 -22.60 -7.42 -13.67
C LEU A 105 -22.06 -7.43 -12.25
N CYS A 106 -22.85 -6.91 -11.29
CA CYS A 106 -22.43 -6.88 -9.88
C CYS A 106 -22.25 -8.27 -9.29
N SER A 107 -23.08 -9.26 -9.65
CA SER A 107 -22.87 -10.64 -9.19
C SER A 107 -21.54 -11.21 -9.70
N VAL A 108 -21.25 -11.06 -10.99
CA VAL A 108 -19.98 -11.51 -11.60
C VAL A 108 -18.78 -10.79 -10.96
N LEU A 109 -18.89 -9.49 -10.71
CA LEU A 109 -17.81 -8.73 -10.08
C LEU A 109 -17.59 -9.11 -8.62
N ARG A 110 -18.65 -9.44 -7.86
CA ARG A 110 -18.52 -9.99 -6.50
C ARG A 110 -17.80 -11.33 -6.53
N GLU A 111 -18.18 -12.24 -7.42
CA GLU A 111 -17.49 -13.52 -7.60
C GLU A 111 -16.01 -13.32 -7.93
N LEU A 112 -15.70 -12.39 -8.85
CA LEU A 112 -14.33 -12.03 -9.19
C LEU A 112 -13.53 -11.62 -7.95
N THR A 113 -14.09 -10.76 -7.09
CA THR A 113 -13.40 -10.30 -5.89
C THR A 113 -13.15 -11.40 -4.86
N GLU A 114 -13.94 -12.48 -4.89
CA GLU A 114 -13.84 -13.61 -4.00
C GLU A 114 -12.92 -14.74 -4.50
N MET A 115 -12.36 -14.60 -5.70
CA MET A 115 -11.43 -15.60 -6.23
C MET A 115 -10.21 -15.76 -5.32
N LYS A 116 -9.78 -17.03 -5.13
CA LYS A 116 -8.70 -17.40 -4.21
C LYS A 116 -7.41 -16.60 -4.44
N GLN A 117 -7.05 -16.37 -5.69
CA GLN A 117 -5.85 -15.57 -6.05
C GLN A 117 -5.86 -14.15 -5.48
N PHE A 118 -7.04 -13.52 -5.31
CA PHE A 118 -7.17 -12.16 -4.76
C PHE A 118 -7.36 -12.15 -3.24
N LYS A 119 -7.80 -13.27 -2.64
CA LYS A 119 -7.87 -13.42 -1.17
C LYS A 119 -6.49 -13.63 -0.55
N ASP A 120 -5.65 -14.43 -1.18
CA ASP A 120 -4.29 -14.73 -0.69
C ASP A 120 -3.38 -13.49 -0.76
N ASP A 121 -3.60 -12.60 -1.73
CA ASP A 121 -2.87 -11.34 -1.83
C ASP A 121 -3.14 -10.37 -0.67
N LEU A 122 -4.31 -10.41 -0.04
CA LEU A 122 -4.61 -9.59 1.14
C LEU A 122 -3.82 -10.08 2.38
N LYS A 123 -3.65 -11.40 2.53
CA LYS A 123 -2.85 -11.98 3.61
C LYS A 123 -1.35 -11.70 3.46
N LYS A 124 -0.85 -11.63 2.23
CA LYS A 124 0.56 -11.31 1.93
C LYS A 124 0.94 -9.83 2.14
N ARG A 125 -0.02 -8.97 2.45
CA ARG A 125 0.19 -7.52 2.60
C ARG A 125 0.45 -7.06 4.02
N GLN A 126 0.57 -7.96 4.98
CA GLN A 126 1.07 -7.59 6.29
C GLN A 126 2.53 -7.12 6.12
N LEU A 127 2.83 -5.97 6.71
CA LEU A 127 4.20 -5.49 6.80
C LEU A 127 5.03 -6.59 7.47
N THR A 128 5.93 -7.19 6.71
CA THR A 128 6.88 -8.16 7.23
C THR A 128 8.21 -7.47 7.42
N VAL A 129 8.63 -7.31 8.67
CA VAL A 129 9.96 -6.82 9.01
C VAL A 129 10.85 -8.04 9.24
N LYS A 130 11.89 -8.18 8.42
CA LYS A 130 12.90 -9.22 8.58
C LYS A 130 14.13 -8.62 9.21
N VAL A 131 14.36 -8.94 10.48
CA VAL A 131 15.57 -8.52 11.20
C VAL A 131 16.61 -9.64 11.08
N MET A 132 17.83 -9.27 10.68
CA MET A 132 18.93 -10.21 10.49
C MET A 132 20.20 -9.63 11.12
N SER A 133 20.98 -10.48 11.80
CA SER A 133 22.35 -10.16 12.17
C SER A 133 23.33 -10.82 11.20
N PHE A 134 24.40 -10.13 10.87
CA PHE A 134 25.43 -10.64 9.96
C PHE A 134 26.81 -10.11 10.32
N ALA A 135 27.83 -10.84 9.92
CA ALA A 135 29.20 -10.36 10.07
C ALA A 135 29.63 -9.63 8.78
N TYR A 136 30.10 -8.40 8.89
CA TYR A 136 30.57 -7.60 7.75
C TYR A 136 31.59 -8.32 6.87
N LYS A 137 32.41 -9.22 7.45
CA LYS A 137 33.37 -10.07 6.69
C LYS A 137 32.66 -10.98 5.66
N LYS A 138 31.39 -11.30 5.87
CA LYS A 138 30.59 -12.16 4.97
C LYS A 138 29.75 -11.35 3.97
N GLY A 139 29.82 -10.04 4.04
CA GLY A 139 29.01 -9.14 3.23
C GLY A 139 27.58 -8.93 3.76
N ILE A 140 26.90 -7.96 3.19
CA ILE A 140 25.50 -7.66 3.50
C ILE A 140 24.62 -8.78 2.89
N PRO A 141 23.66 -9.36 3.64
CA PRO A 141 22.73 -10.35 3.11
C PRO A 141 21.96 -9.82 1.89
N ASN A 142 21.79 -10.65 0.89
CA ASN A 142 20.98 -10.29 -0.27
C ASN A 142 19.50 -10.15 0.11
N ASP A 143 18.84 -9.17 -0.48
CA ASP A 143 17.38 -9.06 -0.44
C ASP A 143 16.74 -10.05 -1.45
N PRO A 144 16.12 -11.15 -0.98
CA PRO A 144 15.51 -12.12 -1.87
C PRO A 144 14.24 -11.59 -2.56
N THR A 145 13.71 -10.44 -2.11
CA THR A 145 12.50 -9.82 -2.69
C THR A 145 12.81 -9.01 -3.94
N GLY A 146 14.07 -8.62 -4.12
CA GLY A 146 14.51 -7.77 -5.23
C GLY A 146 14.01 -6.33 -5.17
N ASN A 147 13.42 -5.92 -4.05
CA ASN A 147 12.90 -4.55 -3.88
C ASN A 147 13.99 -3.53 -3.54
N GLY A 148 15.19 -4.00 -3.17
CA GLY A 148 16.34 -3.14 -2.91
C GLY A 148 16.17 -2.20 -1.73
N GLY A 149 15.32 -2.54 -0.76
CA GLY A 149 15.02 -1.72 0.41
C GLY A 149 15.52 -2.35 1.70
N GLY A 150 15.79 -1.50 2.69
CA GLY A 150 16.14 -1.92 4.03
C GLY A 150 17.10 -0.96 4.70
N PHE A 151 17.32 -1.21 5.99
CA PHE A 151 18.29 -0.46 6.78
C PHE A 151 19.41 -1.40 7.21
N VAL A 152 20.63 -0.91 7.20
CA VAL A 152 21.81 -1.60 7.70
C VAL A 152 22.39 -0.76 8.82
N PHE A 153 22.37 -1.31 10.03
CA PHE A 153 22.93 -0.65 11.21
C PHE A 153 24.29 -1.24 11.52
N ASP A 154 25.31 -0.40 11.58
CA ASP A 154 26.68 -0.82 11.91
C ASP A 154 26.90 -0.80 13.43
N CYS A 155 26.65 -1.94 14.07
CA CYS A 155 26.80 -2.09 15.51
C CYS A 155 28.27 -2.15 15.97
N ARG A 156 29.27 -1.99 15.09
CA ARG A 156 30.70 -2.02 15.49
C ARG A 156 31.12 -0.77 16.25
N ALA A 157 30.31 0.31 16.14
CA ALA A 157 30.50 1.52 16.94
C ALA A 157 30.20 1.31 18.42
N VAL A 158 29.30 0.36 18.75
CA VAL A 158 28.93 0.04 20.13
C VAL A 158 29.97 -0.87 20.75
N ASN A 159 30.34 -0.58 22.00
CA ASN A 159 31.30 -1.36 22.73
C ASN A 159 30.84 -2.83 22.89
N ASN A 160 31.63 -3.76 22.39
CA ASN A 160 31.23 -5.16 22.36
C ASN A 160 31.66 -5.90 23.62
N PRO A 161 30.71 -6.33 24.50
CA PRO A 161 31.05 -7.10 25.71
C PRO A 161 31.79 -8.42 25.42
N GLY A 162 31.60 -9.01 24.24
CA GLY A 162 32.32 -10.22 23.81
C GLY A 162 33.83 -10.07 23.70
N LYS A 163 34.40 -8.85 23.79
CA LYS A 163 35.86 -8.60 23.91
C LYS A 163 36.41 -8.98 25.28
N TYR A 164 35.56 -9.08 26.30
CA TYR A 164 35.96 -9.32 27.68
C TYR A 164 35.63 -10.76 28.09
N GLU A 165 36.62 -11.51 28.62
CA GLU A 165 36.49 -12.92 29.00
C GLU A 165 35.30 -13.19 29.92
N ARG A 166 35.05 -12.28 30.89
CA ARG A 166 33.93 -12.41 31.85
C ARG A 166 32.56 -12.44 31.22
N TYR A 167 32.38 -11.91 29.99
CA TYR A 167 31.11 -11.83 29.30
C TYR A 167 30.92 -12.87 28.18
N LYS A 168 32.00 -13.59 27.81
CA LYS A 168 31.93 -14.60 26.75
C LYS A 168 30.91 -15.72 26.94
N PRO A 169 30.62 -16.17 28.19
CA PRO A 169 29.63 -17.20 28.42
C PRO A 169 28.18 -16.73 28.21
N PHE A 170 27.93 -15.43 28.12
CA PHE A 170 26.62 -14.83 28.08
C PHE A 170 26.18 -14.46 26.66
N THR A 171 24.87 -14.39 26.45
CA THR A 171 24.23 -13.91 25.22
C THR A 171 23.72 -12.47 25.39
N GLY A 172 23.36 -11.80 24.30
CA GLY A 172 22.81 -10.45 24.33
C GLY A 172 21.48 -10.29 25.09
N LEU A 173 20.83 -11.40 25.46
CA LEU A 173 19.59 -11.40 26.23
C LEU A 173 19.83 -11.59 27.74
N ASP A 174 21.06 -11.85 28.16
CA ASP A 174 21.39 -12.06 29.56
C ASP A 174 21.63 -10.73 30.26
N GLU A 175 21.11 -10.60 31.50
CA GLU A 175 21.14 -9.38 32.29
C GLU A 175 22.55 -8.76 32.43
N PRO A 176 23.66 -9.51 32.62
CA PRO A 176 25.00 -8.94 32.68
C PRO A 176 25.42 -8.21 31.39
N ILE A 177 24.94 -8.67 30.23
CA ILE A 177 25.21 -8.03 28.94
C ILE A 177 24.36 -6.79 28.74
N ILE A 178 23.08 -6.86 29.08
CA ILE A 178 22.17 -5.72 29.01
C ILE A 178 22.71 -4.60 29.88
N LYS A 179 23.03 -4.89 31.13
CA LYS A 179 23.57 -3.91 32.07
C LYS A 179 24.90 -3.32 31.59
N PHE A 180 25.80 -4.14 31.02
CA PHE A 180 27.04 -3.63 30.45
C PHE A 180 26.80 -2.60 29.35
N LEU A 181 25.88 -2.86 28.44
CA LEU A 181 25.54 -1.96 27.33
C LEU A 181 24.88 -0.67 27.79
N GLU A 182 24.03 -0.76 28.83
CA GLU A 182 23.36 0.40 29.44
C GLU A 182 24.35 1.26 30.20
N ASP A 183 25.22 0.65 31.01
CA ASP A 183 26.23 1.37 31.83
C ASP A 183 27.30 2.04 30.95
N ASP A 184 27.66 1.45 29.81
CA ASP A 184 28.61 2.01 28.84
C ASP A 184 28.02 3.23 28.10
N GLY A 185 26.68 3.29 27.98
CA GLY A 185 25.90 4.42 27.47
C GLY A 185 25.93 4.64 25.97
N GLU A 186 26.79 3.95 25.20
CA GLU A 186 26.90 4.09 23.74
C GLU A 186 25.66 3.53 23.00
N ILE A 187 24.94 2.60 23.63
CA ILE A 187 23.76 1.95 23.04
C ILE A 187 22.59 2.93 22.86
N PHE A 188 22.42 3.88 23.78
CA PHE A 188 21.27 4.81 23.73
C PHE A 188 21.34 5.76 22.54
N PRO A 189 22.44 6.50 22.27
CA PRO A 189 22.55 7.30 21.05
C PRO A 189 22.42 6.47 19.78
N PHE A 190 22.89 5.22 19.79
CA PHE A 190 22.78 4.33 18.65
C PHE A 190 21.32 3.93 18.34
N LEU A 191 20.46 3.81 19.35
CA LEU A 191 19.05 3.46 19.21
C LEU A 191 18.16 4.67 18.84
N GLU A 192 18.63 5.89 19.08
CA GLU A 192 17.90 7.13 18.78
C GLU A 192 18.09 7.61 17.32
N HIS A 193 19.05 7.08 16.61
CA HIS A 193 19.35 7.38 15.19
C HIS A 193 18.77 6.36 14.24
#